data_f98ea8b43ca0c0e22d953aa76a7c7963
#
_entry.id   f98ea8b43ca0c0e22d953aa76a7c7963
#
_cell.length_a   1.000
_cell.length_b   1.000
_cell.length_c   1.000
_cell.angle_alpha   90.00
_cell.angle_beta   90.00
_cell.angle_gamma   90.00
#
_symmetry.space_group_name_H-M   'P 1'
#
loop_
_entity.id
_entity.type
_entity.pdbx_description
1 polymer ?
#
loop_
_entity_poly.entity_id
_entity_poly.type
_entity_poly.pdbx_seq_one_letter_code
_entity_poly.pdbx_strand_id
1 'polypeptide(L)'
;MFVVVYWWRVKPGKEAQFREAWRRGTREIARIYGGLGSRLHREADGRFVAMAEWPDRETWQRAYDAKMIYDDKEARAMFVDAIAEVPPDNAPAFMMEVTDDLLGLNVANPPQSD
;
A
#
# COMPACT_ATOMS: atom_id res chain seq x y z
N MET A 1 -8.52 13.48 -2.14
CA MET A 1 -7.79 12.26 -1.76
C MET A 1 -7.06 11.72 -2.98
N PHE A 2 -5.82 11.29 -2.77
CA PHE A 2 -4.94 10.80 -3.82
C PHE A 2 -4.71 9.30 -3.61
N VAL A 3 -4.81 8.50 -4.67
CA VAL A 3 -4.64 7.06 -4.60
C VAL A 3 -3.47 6.63 -5.47
N VAL A 4 -2.60 5.80 -4.91
CA VAL A 4 -1.42 5.29 -5.60
C VAL A 4 -1.47 3.77 -5.59
N VAL A 5 -1.26 3.16 -6.74
CA VAL A 5 -1.33 1.71 -6.90
C VAL A 5 0.06 1.16 -7.17
N TYR A 6 0.45 0.17 -6.36
CA TYR A 6 1.72 -0.54 -6.51
C TYR A 6 1.45 -2.02 -6.72
N TRP A 7 2.40 -2.75 -7.33
CA TRP A 7 2.30 -4.20 -7.39
C TRP A 7 3.67 -4.85 -7.14
N TRP A 8 3.62 -6.10 -6.73
CA TRP A 8 4.80 -6.91 -6.47
C TRP A 8 4.53 -8.36 -6.86
N ARG A 9 5.55 -9.03 -7.43
CA ARG A 9 5.56 -10.49 -7.48
C ARG A 9 6.36 -10.98 -6.30
N VAL A 10 5.81 -11.95 -5.60
CA VAL A 10 6.39 -12.47 -4.36
C VAL A 10 6.93 -13.87 -4.62
N LYS A 11 8.07 -14.19 -4.02
CA LYS A 11 8.69 -15.49 -4.17
C LYS A 11 7.78 -16.59 -3.62
N PRO A 12 7.68 -17.75 -4.30
CA PRO A 12 6.88 -18.86 -3.80
C PRO A 12 7.27 -19.23 -2.36
N GLY A 13 6.26 -19.40 -1.52
CA GLY A 13 6.48 -19.74 -0.11
C GLY A 13 6.75 -18.56 0.79
N LYS A 14 6.87 -17.35 0.26
CA LYS A 14 7.14 -16.16 1.08
C LYS A 14 5.95 -15.20 1.17
N GLU A 15 4.78 -15.66 0.79
CA GLU A 15 3.56 -14.81 0.79
C GLU A 15 3.19 -14.33 2.20
N ALA A 16 3.26 -15.22 3.19
CA ALA A 16 2.94 -14.83 4.56
C ALA A 16 3.95 -13.81 5.11
N GLN A 17 5.23 -14.01 4.81
CA GLN A 17 6.29 -13.08 5.19
C GLN A 17 6.07 -11.71 4.54
N PHE A 18 5.73 -11.69 3.25
CA PHE A 18 5.45 -10.46 2.53
C PHE A 18 4.28 -9.70 3.15
N ARG A 19 3.19 -10.40 3.43
CA ARG A 19 1.99 -9.78 4.01
C ARG A 19 2.27 -9.18 5.38
N GLU A 20 3.03 -9.88 6.21
CA GLU A 20 3.41 -9.36 7.53
C GLU A 20 4.29 -8.11 7.39
N ALA A 21 5.30 -8.18 6.53
CA ALA A 21 6.20 -7.06 6.28
C ALA A 21 5.44 -5.86 5.70
N TRP A 22 4.50 -6.12 4.77
CA TRP A 22 3.67 -5.09 4.18
C TRP A 22 2.81 -4.38 5.23
N ARG A 23 2.19 -5.15 6.13
CA ARG A 23 1.37 -4.57 7.22
C ARG A 23 2.20 -3.66 8.10
N ARG A 24 3.38 -4.14 8.52
CA ARG A 24 4.27 -3.37 9.40
C ARG A 24 4.81 -2.12 8.70
N GLY A 25 5.24 -2.28 7.45
CA GLY A 25 5.76 -1.15 6.67
C GLY A 25 4.70 -0.10 6.39
N THR A 26 3.47 -0.52 6.08
CA THR A 26 2.37 0.39 5.81
C THR A 26 2.04 1.24 7.04
N ARG A 27 2.05 0.63 8.24
CA ARG A 27 1.84 1.38 9.49
C ARG A 27 2.93 2.41 9.71
N GLU A 28 4.18 2.06 9.43
CA GLU A 28 5.32 2.97 9.55
C GLU A 28 5.22 4.14 8.57
N ILE A 29 4.85 3.85 7.32
CA ILE A 29 4.70 4.87 6.29
C ILE A 29 3.58 5.85 6.67
N ALA A 30 2.47 5.34 7.18
CA ALA A 30 1.38 6.19 7.65
C ALA A 30 1.85 7.09 8.80
N ARG A 31 2.57 6.53 9.76
CA ARG A 31 3.05 7.26 10.93
C ARG A 31 4.06 8.35 10.56
N ILE A 32 5.00 8.02 9.67
CA ILE A 32 6.13 8.93 9.35
C ILE A 32 5.73 9.96 8.30
N TYR A 33 5.00 9.55 7.29
CA TYR A 33 4.77 10.38 6.10
C TYR A 33 3.34 10.88 5.94
N GLY A 34 2.43 10.43 6.79
CA GLY A 34 1.05 10.91 6.74
C GLY A 34 0.14 10.21 5.74
N GLY A 35 0.51 9.03 5.26
CA GLY A 35 -0.38 8.21 4.46
C GLY A 35 -1.62 7.83 5.25
N LEU A 36 -2.74 7.65 4.57
CA LEU A 36 -4.01 7.33 5.20
C LEU A 36 -4.24 5.83 5.37
N GLY A 37 -3.39 5.02 4.73
CA GLY A 37 -3.50 3.57 4.78
C GLY A 37 -3.53 2.98 3.39
N SER A 38 -3.62 1.66 3.35
CA SER A 38 -3.57 0.94 2.08
C SER A 38 -4.34 -0.36 2.21
N ARG A 39 -4.80 -0.87 1.08
CA ARG A 39 -5.47 -2.16 1.02
C ARG A 39 -4.67 -3.06 0.07
N LEU A 40 -4.36 -4.26 0.53
CA LEU A 40 -3.61 -5.22 -0.26
C LEU A 40 -4.56 -6.23 -0.90
N HIS A 41 -4.34 -6.50 -2.18
CA HIS A 41 -5.16 -7.41 -2.99
C HIS A 41 -4.29 -8.48 -3.62
N ARG A 42 -4.90 -9.59 -4.00
CA ARG A 42 -4.26 -10.62 -4.81
C ARG A 42 -4.90 -10.59 -6.19
N GLU A 43 -4.10 -10.27 -7.21
CA GLU A 43 -4.56 -10.27 -8.60
C GLU A 43 -4.65 -11.72 -9.11
N ALA A 44 -5.52 -11.97 -10.09
CA ALA A 44 -5.71 -13.31 -10.65
C ALA A 44 -4.40 -13.88 -11.24
N ASP A 45 -3.51 -13.02 -11.71
CA ASP A 45 -2.21 -13.44 -12.24
C ASP A 45 -1.17 -13.72 -11.14
N GLY A 46 -1.56 -13.62 -9.88
CA GLY A 46 -0.71 -13.94 -8.73
C GLY A 46 0.03 -12.76 -8.12
N ARG A 47 -0.01 -11.58 -8.74
CA ARG A 47 0.64 -10.40 -8.15
C ARG A 47 -0.12 -9.93 -6.92
N PHE A 48 0.61 -9.35 -5.98
CA PHE A 48 -0.01 -8.55 -4.92
C PHE A 48 -0.11 -7.10 -5.40
N VAL A 49 -1.27 -6.48 -5.18
CA VAL A 49 -1.54 -5.11 -5.63
C VAL A 49 -2.04 -4.31 -4.45
N ALA A 50 -1.37 -3.21 -4.13
CA ALA A 50 -1.78 -2.33 -3.04
C ALA A 50 -2.37 -1.04 -3.60
N MET A 51 -3.50 -0.62 -3.02
CA MET A 51 -4.10 0.68 -3.31
C MET A 51 -3.95 1.54 -2.07
N ALA A 52 -2.99 2.45 -2.10
CA ALA A 52 -2.66 3.31 -0.98
C ALA A 52 -3.38 4.66 -1.10
N GLU A 53 -3.94 5.13 0.01
CA GLU A 53 -4.63 6.42 0.06
C GLU A 53 -3.78 7.45 0.77
N TRP A 54 -3.75 8.65 0.20
CA TRP A 54 -2.98 9.78 0.70
C TRP A 54 -3.86 11.03 0.74
N PRO A 55 -3.59 11.98 1.67
CA PRO A 55 -4.37 13.21 1.72
C PRO A 55 -4.36 13.97 0.40
N ASP A 56 -3.18 14.03 -0.23
CA ASP A 56 -2.98 14.75 -1.48
C ASP A 56 -1.72 14.25 -2.18
N ARG A 57 -1.52 14.70 -3.41
CA ARG A 57 -0.36 14.31 -4.22
C ARG A 57 0.96 14.73 -3.59
N GLU A 58 1.00 15.92 -3.00
CA GLU A 58 2.24 16.46 -2.43
C GLU A 58 2.74 15.64 -1.26
N THR A 59 1.83 15.18 -0.40
CA THR A 59 2.18 14.34 0.74
C THR A 59 2.80 13.04 0.25
N TRP A 60 2.18 12.41 -0.76
CA TRP A 60 2.74 11.21 -1.37
C TRP A 60 4.10 11.49 -2.03
N GLN A 61 4.21 12.57 -2.77
CA GLN A 61 5.45 12.90 -3.48
C GLN A 61 6.63 13.05 -2.52
N ARG A 62 6.41 13.70 -1.38
CA ARG A 62 7.46 13.83 -0.35
C ARG A 62 7.90 12.46 0.17
N ALA A 63 6.94 11.55 0.41
CA ALA A 63 7.26 10.20 0.86
C ALA A 63 8.04 9.43 -0.21
N TYR A 64 7.62 9.55 -1.46
CA TYR A 64 8.27 8.88 -2.58
C TYR A 64 9.71 9.38 -2.74
N ASP A 65 9.91 10.69 -2.69
CA ASP A 65 11.25 11.30 -2.81
C ASP A 65 12.16 10.88 -1.65
N ALA A 66 11.58 10.67 -0.47
CA ALA A 66 12.30 10.16 0.70
C ALA A 66 12.47 8.63 0.66
N LYS A 67 12.04 7.99 -0.44
CA LYS A 67 12.10 6.53 -0.65
C LYS A 67 11.36 5.74 0.42
N MET A 68 10.40 6.37 1.09
CA MET A 68 9.55 5.77 2.14
C MET A 68 10.36 4.97 3.17
N ILE A 69 11.54 5.48 3.53
CA ILE A 69 12.38 4.86 4.55
C ILE A 69 11.69 4.95 5.91
N TYR A 70 11.71 3.87 6.67
CA TYR A 70 11.09 3.82 8.00
C TYR A 70 11.97 3.04 8.99
N ASP A 71 11.59 3.12 10.28
CA ASP A 71 12.46 2.67 11.37
C ASP A 71 12.44 1.15 11.59
N ASP A 72 11.39 0.46 11.21
CA ASP A 72 11.27 -1.00 11.38
C ASP A 72 12.15 -1.71 10.35
N LYS A 73 13.43 -1.84 10.67
CA LYS A 73 14.41 -2.41 9.74
C LYS A 73 14.18 -3.90 9.47
N GLU A 74 13.66 -4.62 10.45
CA GLU A 74 13.32 -6.03 10.25
C GLU A 74 12.21 -6.19 9.22
N ALA A 75 11.15 -5.38 9.34
CA ALA A 75 10.07 -5.42 8.37
C ALA A 75 10.56 -5.09 6.97
N ARG A 76 11.45 -4.11 6.86
CA ARG A 76 12.03 -3.75 5.55
C ARG A 76 12.82 -4.91 4.96
N ALA A 77 13.65 -5.56 5.77
CA ALA A 77 14.44 -6.71 5.31
C ALA A 77 13.55 -7.86 4.88
N MET A 78 12.50 -8.16 5.65
CA MET A 78 11.53 -9.20 5.31
C MET A 78 10.82 -8.90 3.99
N PHE A 79 10.48 -7.64 3.78
CA PHE A 79 9.80 -7.18 2.58
C PHE A 79 10.67 -7.38 1.35
N VAL A 80 11.90 -6.88 1.41
CA VAL A 80 12.85 -7.00 0.29
C VAL A 80 13.15 -8.45 -0.01
N ASP A 81 13.36 -9.27 1.02
CA ASP A 81 13.65 -10.69 0.87
C ASP A 81 12.54 -11.46 0.17
N ALA A 82 11.28 -11.07 0.39
CA ALA A 82 10.15 -11.80 -0.15
C ALA A 82 9.82 -11.44 -1.61
N ILE A 83 10.34 -10.33 -2.11
CA ILE A 83 9.99 -9.83 -3.44
C ILE A 83 10.79 -10.51 -4.53
N ALA A 84 10.11 -11.00 -5.57
CA ALA A 84 10.73 -11.57 -6.76
C ALA A 84 10.84 -10.53 -7.89
N GLU A 85 9.83 -9.66 -8.00
CA GLU A 85 9.78 -8.68 -9.10
C GLU A 85 8.95 -7.46 -8.68
N VAL A 86 9.39 -6.28 -9.11
CA VAL A 86 8.69 -5.01 -8.93
C VAL A 86 8.66 -4.26 -10.25
N PRO A 87 7.81 -3.22 -10.38
CA PRO A 87 7.87 -2.36 -11.56
C PRO A 87 9.24 -1.69 -11.67
N PRO A 88 9.67 -1.30 -12.89
CA PRO A 88 10.91 -0.55 -13.05
C PRO A 88 10.94 0.68 -12.15
N ASP A 89 12.07 0.91 -11.49
CA ASP A 89 12.31 2.04 -10.58
C ASP A 89 11.33 2.08 -9.39
N ASN A 90 10.69 0.94 -9.07
CA ASN A 90 9.64 0.88 -8.05
C ASN A 90 8.54 1.89 -8.31
N ALA A 91 8.30 2.23 -9.57
CA ALA A 91 7.31 3.23 -9.93
C ALA A 91 5.90 2.71 -9.68
N PRO A 92 4.98 3.57 -9.24
CA PRO A 92 3.59 3.16 -9.11
C PRO A 92 2.97 2.87 -10.46
N ALA A 93 2.05 1.90 -10.49
CA ALA A 93 1.31 1.56 -11.70
C ALA A 93 0.30 2.66 -12.04
N PHE A 94 -0.32 3.25 -11.03
CA PHE A 94 -1.31 4.32 -11.20
C PHE A 94 -1.17 5.35 -10.09
N MET A 95 -1.43 6.61 -10.44
CA MET A 95 -1.53 7.74 -9.51
C MET A 95 -2.79 8.50 -9.89
N MET A 96 -3.76 8.56 -8.97
CA MET A 96 -5.11 9.02 -9.32
C MET A 96 -5.71 9.92 -8.26
N GLU A 97 -6.39 10.98 -8.69
CA GLU A 97 -7.26 11.75 -7.80
C GLU A 97 -8.60 11.05 -7.69
N VAL A 98 -9.13 10.97 -6.46
CA VAL A 98 -10.50 10.48 -6.27
C VAL A 98 -11.44 11.61 -6.67
N THR A 99 -12.31 11.34 -7.65
CA THR A 99 -13.31 12.33 -8.07
C THR A 99 -14.66 12.09 -7.40
N ASP A 100 -15.03 10.84 -7.26
CA ASP A 100 -16.31 10.43 -6.69
C ASP A 100 -16.09 9.17 -5.88
N ASP A 101 -16.51 9.16 -4.62
CA ASP A 101 -16.31 8.03 -3.73
C ASP A 101 -17.65 7.51 -3.24
N LEU A 102 -18.02 6.34 -3.74
CA LEU A 102 -19.25 5.68 -3.35
C LEU A 102 -18.99 4.40 -2.56
N LEU A 103 -17.78 4.24 -2.01
CA LEU A 103 -17.51 3.12 -1.12
C LEU A 103 -18.34 3.26 0.15
N GLY A 104 -18.79 2.15 0.68
CA GLY A 104 -19.55 2.15 1.92
C GLY A 104 -21.06 2.28 1.74
N LEU A 105 -21.57 2.33 0.50
CA LEU A 105 -23.01 2.44 0.24
C LEU A 105 -23.84 1.40 0.98
N ASN A 106 -23.32 0.19 1.10
CA ASN A 106 -24.05 -0.92 1.73
C ASN A 106 -23.36 -1.40 3.02
N VAL A 107 -22.58 -0.52 3.66
CA VAL A 107 -21.98 -0.85 4.95
C VAL A 107 -23.09 -0.76 5.99
N ALA A 108 -23.41 -1.83 6.65
CA ALA A 108 -24.39 -1.86 7.72
C ALA A 108 -23.97 -1.03 8.89
N ASN A 109 -24.13 -0.36 8.88
CA ASN A 109 -24.08 0.10 9.86
C ASN A 109 -24.39 0.68 10.14
N PRO A 110 -24.62 0.66 9.94
CA PRO A 110 -24.85 1.04 10.06
C PRO A 110 -25.49 1.16 10.46
N PRO A 111 -25.78 1.12 10.41
CA PRO A 111 -26.40 1.27 10.86
C PRO A 111 -26.72 1.43 11.58
N GLN A 112 -26.79 1.40 11.79
CA GLN A 112 -27.02 1.55 12.64
C GLN A 112 -27.21 2.02 12.86
N SER A 113 -27.31 2.12 12.82
CA SER A 113 -27.52 2.52 13.14
C SER A 113 -27.93 2.94 13.19
N ASP A 114 -28.14 2.91 13.38
CA ASP A 114 -28.56 3.28 13.58
C ASP A 114 -28.68 3.54 13.74
#